data_40715f295e907ea13c6befe77aab8150
#
_entry.id   40715f295e907ea13c6befe77aab8150
#
_cell.length_a   1.000
_cell.length_b   1.000
_cell.length_c   1.000
_cell.angle_alpha   90.00
_cell.angle_beta   90.00
_cell.angle_gamma   90.00
#
_symmetry.space_group_name_H-M   'P 1'
#
loop_
_entity.id
_entity.type
_entity.pdbx_description
1 polymer ?
#
loop_
_entity_poly.entity_id
_entity_poly.type
_entity_poly.pdbx_seq_one_letter_code
_entity_poly.pdbx_strand_id
1 'polypeptide(L)'
;MINFLDISYLKLGNERQQKAYQVLTDNRVLAKLTPYHPILVGTIPINIDIENSDLDIICEVSDKNEFIYKLNALFGSEKEFTIYESPKFDATKANFIIDGFEIEIFGQNTPTTQQNAYRHMLVEHKLLLAKGEKFRLDIIGLKNQGYKTEPAFAKLLGLEGNPYEELLKLEP
;
A
#
# COMPACT_ATOMS: atom_id res chain seq x y z
N MET A 1 15.88 -6.36 -9.99
CA MET A 1 15.07 -5.31 -9.34
C MET A 1 13.62 -5.79 -9.34
N ILE A 2 12.89 -5.66 -8.23
CA ILE A 2 11.48 -6.08 -8.15
C ILE A 2 10.65 -5.18 -9.05
N ASN A 3 9.74 -5.78 -9.85
CA ASN A 3 8.71 -5.05 -10.57
C ASN A 3 7.45 -4.99 -9.69
N PHE A 4 7.17 -3.87 -9.06
CA PHE A 4 5.99 -3.69 -8.21
C PHE A 4 4.67 -3.49 -8.96
N LEU A 5 4.70 -3.43 -10.31
CA LEU A 5 3.47 -3.41 -11.12
C LEU A 5 2.82 -4.80 -11.27
N ASP A 6 3.52 -5.84 -10.84
CA ASP A 6 3.05 -7.23 -10.82
C ASP A 6 3.34 -7.82 -9.43
N ILE A 7 2.36 -8.50 -8.82
CA ILE A 7 2.49 -9.06 -7.47
C ILE A 7 3.19 -10.42 -7.41
N SER A 8 3.71 -10.95 -8.53
CA SER A 8 4.32 -12.29 -8.57
C SER A 8 5.55 -12.44 -7.68
N TYR A 9 6.24 -11.34 -7.35
CA TYR A 9 7.38 -11.32 -6.42
C TYR A 9 6.99 -11.79 -5.00
N LEU A 10 5.74 -11.60 -4.59
CA LEU A 10 5.25 -12.05 -3.29
C LEU A 10 5.30 -13.56 -3.12
N LYS A 11 5.24 -14.33 -4.22
CA LYS A 11 5.35 -15.80 -4.20
C LYS A 11 6.67 -16.30 -3.60
N LEU A 12 7.73 -15.50 -3.77
CA LEU A 12 9.08 -15.82 -3.32
C LEU A 12 9.45 -15.09 -2.02
N GLY A 13 8.50 -14.35 -1.46
CA GLY A 13 8.67 -13.58 -0.24
C GLY A 13 8.50 -14.42 1.03
N ASN A 14 8.35 -13.72 2.17
CA ASN A 14 8.04 -14.36 3.45
C ASN A 14 6.62 -14.96 3.47
N GLU A 15 6.29 -15.70 4.54
CA GLU A 15 4.99 -16.40 4.67
C GLU A 15 3.79 -15.44 4.53
N ARG A 16 3.89 -14.21 5.08
CA ARG A 16 2.82 -13.22 4.99
C ARG A 16 2.66 -12.69 3.56
N GLN A 17 3.76 -12.44 2.86
CA GLN A 17 3.75 -12.05 1.45
C GLN A 17 3.15 -13.15 0.57
N GLN A 18 3.54 -14.41 0.79
CA GLN A 18 2.97 -15.54 0.05
C GLN A 18 1.47 -15.68 0.29
N LYS A 19 1.02 -15.52 1.55
CA LYS A 19 -0.40 -15.53 1.91
C LYS A 19 -1.15 -14.35 1.28
N ALA A 20 -0.57 -13.16 1.29
CA ALA A 20 -1.13 -11.98 0.62
C ALA A 20 -1.30 -12.22 -0.90
N TYR A 21 -0.30 -12.84 -1.54
CA TYR A 21 -0.41 -13.25 -2.93
C TYR A 21 -1.62 -14.16 -3.18
N GLN A 22 -1.77 -15.22 -2.36
CA GLN A 22 -2.89 -16.16 -2.48
C GLN A 22 -4.24 -15.46 -2.33
N VAL A 23 -4.41 -14.66 -1.26
CA VAL A 23 -5.65 -13.93 -0.99
C VAL A 23 -6.03 -13.02 -2.17
N LEU A 24 -5.08 -12.22 -2.66
CA LEU A 24 -5.32 -11.28 -3.78
C LEU A 24 -5.64 -12.00 -5.09
N THR A 25 -5.02 -13.18 -5.32
CA THR A 25 -5.19 -13.95 -6.55
C THR A 25 -6.48 -14.78 -6.53
N ASP A 26 -6.70 -15.55 -5.46
CA ASP A 26 -7.85 -16.47 -5.35
C ASP A 26 -9.17 -15.69 -5.36
N ASN A 27 -9.19 -14.53 -4.71
CA ASN A 27 -10.35 -13.63 -4.68
C ASN A 27 -10.39 -12.65 -5.87
N ARG A 28 -9.38 -12.71 -6.77
CA ARG A 28 -9.25 -11.88 -7.98
C ARG A 28 -9.33 -10.37 -7.70
N VAL A 29 -8.80 -9.91 -6.56
CA VAL A 29 -8.97 -8.53 -6.11
C VAL A 29 -8.41 -7.54 -7.13
N LEU A 30 -7.13 -7.67 -7.50
CA LEU A 30 -6.52 -6.78 -8.50
C LEU A 30 -7.13 -6.96 -9.90
N ALA A 31 -7.51 -8.20 -10.27
CA ALA A 31 -8.15 -8.47 -11.56
C ALA A 31 -9.51 -7.75 -11.69
N LYS A 32 -10.30 -7.71 -10.61
CA LYS A 32 -11.57 -6.97 -10.56
C LYS A 32 -11.37 -5.46 -10.72
N LEU A 33 -10.22 -4.93 -10.31
CA LEU A 33 -9.86 -3.51 -10.34
C LEU A 33 -9.07 -3.11 -11.60
N THR A 34 -8.80 -4.04 -12.54
CA THR A 34 -7.99 -3.79 -13.74
C THR A 34 -8.32 -2.48 -14.48
N PRO A 35 -9.58 -2.06 -14.65
CA PRO A 35 -9.90 -0.81 -15.33
C PRO A 35 -9.36 0.46 -14.65
N TYR A 36 -8.95 0.35 -13.40
CA TYR A 36 -8.42 1.43 -12.55
C TYR A 36 -6.92 1.35 -12.34
N HIS A 37 -6.20 0.56 -13.14
CA HIS A 37 -4.74 0.39 -13.06
C HIS A 37 -4.21 0.13 -11.63
N PRO A 38 -4.72 -0.92 -10.92
CA PRO A 38 -4.43 -1.13 -9.51
C PRO A 38 -2.96 -1.48 -9.27
N ILE A 39 -2.38 -0.93 -8.21
CA ILE A 39 -1.06 -1.30 -7.70
C ILE A 39 -1.16 -1.62 -6.21
N LEU A 40 -0.60 -2.75 -5.79
CA LEU A 40 -0.40 -3.06 -4.38
C LEU A 40 0.78 -2.24 -3.86
N VAL A 41 0.54 -1.48 -2.81
CA VAL A 41 1.54 -0.61 -2.16
C VAL A 41 1.61 -0.88 -0.66
N GLY A 42 2.27 -0.01 0.08
CA GLY A 42 2.37 -0.11 1.53
C GLY A 42 3.51 -1.03 1.98
N THR A 43 3.37 -1.62 3.15
CA THR A 43 4.49 -2.20 3.89
C THR A 43 4.71 -3.69 3.63
N ILE A 44 3.66 -4.44 3.31
CA ILE A 44 3.77 -5.86 2.96
C ILE A 44 4.63 -6.08 1.72
N PRO A 45 4.47 -5.33 0.61
CA PRO A 45 5.32 -5.46 -0.58
C PRO A 45 6.82 -5.38 -0.30
N ILE A 46 7.23 -4.55 0.64
CA ILE A 46 8.64 -4.26 0.92
C ILE A 46 9.15 -4.88 2.24
N ASN A 47 8.38 -5.81 2.83
CA ASN A 47 8.79 -6.61 3.99
C ASN A 47 9.12 -5.78 5.24
N ILE A 48 8.30 -4.77 5.54
CA ILE A 48 8.34 -3.98 6.78
C ILE A 48 6.96 -3.91 7.46
N ASP A 49 6.12 -4.88 7.17
CA ASP A 49 4.82 -5.02 7.80
C ASP A 49 4.93 -5.41 9.28
N ILE A 50 3.88 -5.10 10.03
CA ILE A 50 3.64 -5.50 11.41
C ILE A 50 2.32 -6.27 11.47
N GLU A 51 1.96 -6.83 12.63
CA GLU A 51 0.81 -7.73 12.79
C GLU A 51 -0.49 -7.17 12.18
N ASN A 52 -0.76 -5.89 12.38
CA ASN A 52 -1.97 -5.20 11.91
C ASN A 52 -1.79 -4.46 10.58
N SER A 53 -0.79 -4.81 9.78
CA SER A 53 -0.62 -4.21 8.44
C SER A 53 -1.67 -4.76 7.49
N ASP A 54 -2.29 -3.85 6.74
CA ASP A 54 -3.29 -4.07 5.70
C ASP A 54 -2.67 -4.30 4.32
N LEU A 55 -3.53 -4.62 3.36
CA LEU A 55 -3.19 -4.66 1.94
C LEU A 55 -3.70 -3.38 1.27
N ASP A 56 -2.80 -2.44 1.05
CA ASP A 56 -3.11 -1.16 0.41
C ASP A 56 -3.10 -1.30 -1.11
N ILE A 57 -4.22 -0.98 -1.75
CA ILE A 57 -4.35 -0.99 -3.22
C ILE A 57 -4.72 0.41 -3.69
N ILE A 58 -3.87 1.02 -4.49
CA ILE A 58 -4.15 2.32 -5.11
C ILE A 58 -4.73 2.13 -6.50
N CYS A 59 -5.64 3.02 -6.89
CA CYS A 59 -6.35 3.03 -8.16
C CYS A 59 -6.33 4.42 -8.80
N GLU A 60 -6.31 4.48 -10.13
CA GLU A 60 -6.52 5.70 -10.90
C GLU A 60 -8.01 5.85 -11.21
N VAL A 61 -8.64 6.94 -10.74
CA VAL A 61 -10.08 7.13 -10.79
C VAL A 61 -10.42 8.50 -11.33
N SER A 62 -11.00 8.58 -12.52
CA SER A 62 -11.48 9.82 -13.13
C SER A 62 -12.93 10.14 -12.75
N ASP A 63 -13.78 9.12 -12.58
CA ASP A 63 -15.18 9.26 -12.15
C ASP A 63 -15.40 8.56 -10.80
N LYS A 64 -15.51 9.36 -9.74
CA LYS A 64 -15.70 8.87 -8.37
C LYS A 64 -17.03 8.14 -8.19
N ASN A 65 -18.10 8.62 -8.82
CA ASN A 65 -19.43 8.02 -8.68
C ASN A 65 -19.49 6.64 -9.32
N GLU A 66 -18.90 6.50 -10.52
CA GLU A 66 -18.74 5.19 -11.17
C GLU A 66 -17.90 4.26 -10.32
N PHE A 67 -16.79 4.74 -9.77
CA PHE A 67 -15.91 3.94 -8.92
C PHE A 67 -16.61 3.45 -7.64
N ILE A 68 -17.34 4.33 -6.94
CA ILE A 68 -18.16 3.98 -5.77
C ILE A 68 -19.17 2.89 -6.12
N TYR A 69 -19.89 3.04 -7.24
CA TYR A 69 -20.84 2.05 -7.71
C TYR A 69 -20.15 0.68 -7.98
N LYS A 70 -19.00 0.71 -8.64
CA LYS A 70 -18.22 -0.51 -8.94
C LYS A 70 -17.70 -1.19 -7.67
N LEU A 71 -17.16 -0.44 -6.71
CA LEU A 71 -16.68 -1.00 -5.44
C LEU A 71 -17.81 -1.67 -4.66
N ASN A 72 -18.99 -1.03 -4.57
CA ASN A 72 -20.16 -1.66 -3.96
C ASN A 72 -20.58 -2.95 -4.67
N ALA A 73 -20.58 -2.97 -6.00
CA ALA A 73 -20.96 -4.15 -6.77
C ALA A 73 -19.93 -5.30 -6.64
N LEU A 74 -18.64 -4.98 -6.52
CA LEU A 74 -17.55 -5.96 -6.50
C LEU A 74 -17.25 -6.50 -5.10
N PHE A 75 -17.38 -5.66 -4.07
CA PHE A 75 -16.90 -5.96 -2.72
C PHE A 75 -17.93 -5.65 -1.61
N GLY A 76 -19.12 -5.12 -1.96
CA GLY A 76 -20.14 -4.73 -0.97
C GLY A 76 -20.66 -5.85 -0.08
N SER A 77 -20.46 -7.13 -0.47
CA SER A 77 -20.78 -8.30 0.34
C SER A 77 -19.62 -8.80 1.23
N GLU A 78 -18.43 -8.22 1.08
CA GLU A 78 -17.29 -8.63 1.89
C GLU A 78 -17.46 -8.19 3.36
N LYS A 79 -16.79 -8.91 4.24
CA LYS A 79 -16.87 -8.64 5.67
C LYS A 79 -16.37 -7.23 5.99
N GLU A 80 -17.12 -6.50 6.81
CA GLU A 80 -16.80 -5.14 7.27
C GLU A 80 -16.60 -4.12 6.13
N PHE A 81 -17.26 -4.35 4.97
CA PHE A 81 -17.18 -3.42 3.87
C PHE A 81 -17.68 -2.02 4.27
N THR A 82 -16.82 -1.03 4.04
CA THR A 82 -17.12 0.39 4.20
C THR A 82 -16.58 1.15 3.00
N ILE A 83 -17.26 2.26 2.64
CA ILE A 83 -16.80 3.16 1.59
C ILE A 83 -17.04 4.59 2.01
N TYR A 84 -16.07 5.47 1.80
CA TYR A 84 -16.16 6.88 2.16
C TYR A 84 -15.25 7.74 1.28
N GLU A 85 -15.56 9.02 1.22
CA GLU A 85 -14.70 10.01 0.56
C GLU A 85 -13.72 10.61 1.57
N SER A 86 -12.51 10.87 1.10
CA SER A 86 -11.45 11.56 1.84
C SER A 86 -11.22 12.94 1.22
N PRO A 87 -11.84 14.01 1.74
CA PRO A 87 -11.69 15.36 1.17
C PRO A 87 -10.24 15.84 1.18
N LYS A 88 -9.47 15.45 2.21
CA LYS A 88 -8.05 15.82 2.34
C LYS A 88 -7.21 15.39 1.13
N PHE A 89 -7.52 14.24 0.55
CA PHE A 89 -6.75 13.65 -0.56
C PHE A 89 -7.51 13.71 -1.88
N ASP A 90 -8.72 14.27 -1.88
CA ASP A 90 -9.65 14.21 -3.02
C ASP A 90 -9.79 12.79 -3.58
N ALA A 91 -10.02 11.83 -2.70
CA ALA A 91 -9.98 10.40 -2.97
C ALA A 91 -11.19 9.66 -2.40
N THR A 92 -11.53 8.53 -3.03
CA THR A 92 -12.47 7.54 -2.50
C THR A 92 -11.71 6.40 -1.84
N LYS A 93 -12.15 5.99 -0.66
CA LYS A 93 -11.59 4.85 0.07
C LYS A 93 -12.65 3.78 0.30
N ALA A 94 -12.25 2.52 0.18
CA ALA A 94 -13.05 1.39 0.64
C ALA A 94 -12.19 0.45 1.48
N ASN A 95 -12.77 -0.07 2.56
CA ASN A 95 -12.14 -1.05 3.43
C ASN A 95 -13.03 -2.28 3.57
N PHE A 96 -12.44 -3.46 3.64
CA PHE A 96 -13.10 -4.74 3.87
C PHE A 96 -12.10 -5.81 4.28
N ILE A 97 -12.60 -6.97 4.72
CA ILE A 97 -11.77 -8.09 5.17
C ILE A 97 -11.97 -9.29 4.27
N ILE A 98 -10.89 -9.87 3.75
CA ILE A 98 -10.87 -11.17 3.05
C ILE A 98 -9.79 -12.06 3.68
N ASP A 99 -10.16 -13.28 4.08
CA ASP A 99 -9.25 -14.33 4.58
C ASP A 99 -8.28 -13.83 5.67
N GLY A 100 -8.78 -12.92 6.53
CA GLY A 100 -8.03 -12.35 7.66
C GLY A 100 -7.11 -11.18 7.30
N PHE A 101 -7.08 -10.72 6.06
CA PHE A 101 -6.44 -9.45 5.68
C PHE A 101 -7.49 -8.34 5.60
N GLU A 102 -7.20 -7.23 6.25
CA GLU A 102 -7.84 -5.96 5.91
C GLU A 102 -7.30 -5.47 4.58
N ILE A 103 -8.20 -5.04 3.69
CA ILE A 103 -7.86 -4.49 2.37
C ILE A 103 -8.36 -3.05 2.33
N GLU A 104 -7.45 -2.10 2.09
CA GLU A 104 -7.80 -0.72 1.76
C GLU A 104 -7.68 -0.50 0.25
N ILE A 105 -8.74 -0.03 -0.40
CA ILE A 105 -8.69 0.46 -1.78
C ILE A 105 -8.75 1.98 -1.74
N PHE A 106 -7.78 2.64 -2.37
CA PHE A 106 -7.66 4.09 -2.44
C PHE A 106 -7.71 4.55 -3.90
N GLY A 107 -8.78 5.26 -4.27
CA GLY A 107 -9.00 5.77 -5.63
C GLY A 107 -8.81 7.28 -5.72
N GLN A 108 -7.92 7.74 -6.60
CA GLN A 108 -7.59 9.15 -6.81
C GLN A 108 -7.44 9.44 -8.30
N ASN A 109 -7.80 10.65 -8.74
CA ASN A 109 -7.61 11.09 -10.13
C ASN A 109 -6.14 11.47 -10.42
N THR A 110 -5.27 10.47 -10.27
CA THR A 110 -3.83 10.57 -10.52
C THR A 110 -3.35 9.21 -10.98
N PRO A 111 -2.54 9.09 -12.04
CA PRO A 111 -1.95 7.82 -12.46
C PRO A 111 -1.28 7.10 -11.28
N THR A 112 -1.54 5.81 -11.11
CA THR A 112 -1.11 5.05 -9.92
C THR A 112 0.40 5.12 -9.69
N THR A 113 1.21 5.14 -10.75
CA THR A 113 2.67 5.28 -10.65
C THR A 113 3.13 6.68 -10.21
N GLN A 114 2.25 7.67 -10.21
CA GLN A 114 2.53 9.05 -9.76
C GLN A 114 1.94 9.35 -8.38
N GLN A 115 1.13 8.45 -7.83
CA GLN A 115 0.57 8.61 -6.49
C GLN A 115 1.66 8.48 -5.41
N ASN A 116 1.56 9.30 -4.36
CA ASN A 116 2.58 9.35 -3.32
C ASN A 116 2.81 8.02 -2.62
N ALA A 117 1.77 7.20 -2.44
CA ALA A 117 1.91 5.89 -1.80
C ALA A 117 2.86 4.95 -2.60
N TYR A 118 2.76 4.94 -3.93
CA TYR A 118 3.68 4.18 -4.77
C TYR A 118 5.10 4.76 -4.75
N ARG A 119 5.23 6.07 -4.85
CA ARG A 119 6.51 6.78 -4.82
C ARG A 119 7.24 6.57 -3.50
N HIS A 120 6.55 6.71 -2.36
CA HIS A 120 7.09 6.41 -1.04
C HIS A 120 7.61 4.97 -0.96
N MET A 121 6.79 3.99 -1.35
CA MET A 121 7.17 2.58 -1.34
C MET A 121 8.46 2.32 -2.14
N LEU A 122 8.63 2.96 -3.31
CA LEU A 122 9.85 2.81 -4.11
C LEU A 122 11.09 3.39 -3.42
N VAL A 123 10.97 4.59 -2.83
CA VAL A 123 12.06 5.22 -2.05
C VAL A 123 12.42 4.37 -0.85
N GLU A 124 11.43 3.93 -0.09
CA GLU A 124 11.58 3.08 1.08
C GLU A 124 12.27 1.77 0.73
N HIS A 125 11.80 1.09 -0.31
CA HIS A 125 12.43 -0.15 -0.81
C HIS A 125 13.90 0.06 -1.18
N LYS A 126 14.23 1.13 -1.89
CA LYS A 126 15.60 1.48 -2.26
C LYS A 126 16.47 1.72 -1.01
N LEU A 127 15.94 2.43 -0.02
CA LEU A 127 16.64 2.67 1.25
C LEU A 127 16.87 1.37 2.03
N LEU A 128 15.88 0.49 2.08
CA LEU A 128 16.00 -0.82 2.73
C LEU A 128 17.11 -1.66 2.09
N LEU A 129 17.19 -1.71 0.76
CA LEU A 129 18.24 -2.40 0.04
C LEU A 129 19.62 -1.80 0.31
N ALA A 130 19.73 -0.47 0.34
CA ALA A 130 20.99 0.22 0.54
C ALA A 130 21.52 0.11 1.97
N LYS A 131 20.64 0.11 2.98
CA LYS A 131 21.01 0.15 4.40
C LYS A 131 20.99 -1.23 5.08
N GLY A 132 20.39 -2.22 4.44
CA GLY A 132 20.43 -3.62 4.86
C GLY A 132 19.51 -3.99 6.02
N GLU A 133 19.67 -5.21 6.49
CA GLU A 133 18.75 -5.90 7.39
C GLU A 133 18.56 -5.19 8.75
N LYS A 134 19.65 -4.68 9.33
CA LYS A 134 19.56 -3.97 10.61
C LYS A 134 18.63 -2.76 10.51
N PHE A 135 18.73 -1.97 9.44
CA PHE A 135 17.87 -0.81 9.22
C PHE A 135 16.41 -1.21 9.05
N ARG A 136 16.15 -2.31 8.31
CA ARG A 136 14.80 -2.86 8.16
C ARG A 136 14.18 -3.24 9.51
N LEU A 137 14.93 -3.93 10.36
CA LEU A 137 14.47 -4.31 11.70
C LEU A 137 14.23 -3.10 12.60
N ASP A 138 15.09 -2.08 12.52
CA ASP A 138 14.91 -0.83 13.27
C ASP A 138 13.61 -0.09 12.83
N ILE A 139 13.28 -0.07 11.52
CA ILE A 139 12.00 0.45 11.00
C ILE A 139 10.82 -0.32 11.61
N ILE A 140 10.83 -1.66 11.55
CA ILE A 140 9.77 -2.50 12.14
C ILE A 140 9.65 -2.22 13.64
N GLY A 141 10.77 -2.09 14.35
CA GLY A 141 10.80 -1.75 15.77
C GLY A 141 10.10 -0.42 16.08
N LEU A 142 10.32 0.62 15.28
CA LEU A 142 9.64 1.90 15.42
C LEU A 142 8.14 1.80 15.09
N LYS A 143 7.77 1.05 14.06
CA LYS A 143 6.36 0.81 13.72
C LYS A 143 5.63 0.11 14.86
N ASN A 144 6.23 -0.88 15.50
CA ASN A 144 5.67 -1.55 16.69
C ASN A 144 5.54 -0.61 17.91
N GLN A 145 6.29 0.51 17.94
CA GLN A 145 6.15 1.58 18.93
C GLN A 145 5.06 2.61 18.52
N GLY A 146 4.35 2.41 17.41
CA GLY A 146 3.26 3.26 16.95
C GLY A 146 3.67 4.32 15.92
N TYR A 147 4.91 4.34 15.45
CA TYR A 147 5.29 5.23 14.33
C TYR A 147 4.62 4.79 13.04
N LYS A 148 4.15 5.75 12.25
CA LYS A 148 3.84 5.53 10.84
C LYS A 148 5.13 5.28 10.06
N THR A 149 5.01 4.71 8.86
CA THR A 149 6.17 4.26 8.06
C THR A 149 7.12 5.42 7.73
N GLU A 150 6.62 6.48 7.10
CA GLU A 150 7.44 7.63 6.68
C GLU A 150 8.08 8.35 7.89
N PRO A 151 7.38 8.60 9.01
CA PRO A 151 8.00 9.07 10.25
C PRO A 151 9.09 8.16 10.81
N ALA A 152 8.94 6.83 10.68
CA ALA A 152 9.96 5.89 11.12
C ALA A 152 11.25 6.00 10.28
N PHE A 153 11.10 6.08 8.95
CA PHE A 153 12.23 6.32 8.04
C PHE A 153 12.90 7.68 8.32
N ALA A 154 12.10 8.75 8.40
CA ALA A 154 12.63 10.09 8.66
C ALA A 154 13.45 10.15 9.96
N LYS A 155 12.95 9.50 11.02
CA LYS A 155 13.64 9.44 12.32
C LYS A 155 15.00 8.73 12.21
N LEU A 156 15.08 7.58 11.55
CA LEU A 156 16.34 6.83 11.40
C LEU A 156 17.33 7.50 10.43
N LEU A 157 16.81 8.29 9.50
CA LEU A 157 17.62 9.03 8.52
C LEU A 157 18.06 10.40 9.04
N GLY A 158 17.49 10.88 10.15
CA GLY A 158 17.75 12.22 10.67
C GLY A 158 17.17 13.33 9.77
N LEU A 159 16.05 13.06 9.07
CA LEU A 159 15.38 14.04 8.23
C LEU A 159 14.59 15.03 9.12
N GLU A 160 14.74 16.31 8.84
CA GLU A 160 14.03 17.39 9.53
C GLU A 160 12.89 17.92 8.63
N GLY A 161 11.73 18.23 9.23
CA GLY A 161 10.57 18.75 8.51
C GLY A 161 9.44 17.74 8.40
N ASN A 162 8.63 17.86 7.34
CA ASN A 162 7.53 16.94 7.08
C ASN A 162 8.07 15.60 6.53
N PRO A 163 7.96 14.48 7.29
CA PRO A 163 8.56 13.20 6.88
C PRO A 163 8.08 12.70 5.52
N TYR A 164 6.83 12.97 5.16
CA TYR A 164 6.26 12.57 3.86
C TYR A 164 6.91 13.32 2.69
N GLU A 165 7.14 14.62 2.86
CA GLU A 165 7.77 15.45 1.82
C GLU A 165 9.28 15.19 1.74
N GLU A 166 9.95 15.13 2.89
CA GLU A 166 11.40 14.93 2.94
C GLU A 166 11.81 13.58 2.37
N LEU A 167 11.01 12.53 2.61
CA LEU A 167 11.30 11.21 2.07
C LEU A 167 11.22 11.20 0.52
N LEU A 168 10.23 11.88 -0.07
CA LEU A 168 10.09 11.99 -1.53
C LEU A 168 11.25 12.76 -2.19
N LYS A 169 11.95 13.64 -1.48
CA LYS A 169 13.17 14.29 -2.02
C LYS A 169 14.33 13.31 -2.24
N LEU A 170 14.24 12.08 -1.71
CA LEU A 170 15.23 11.03 -1.91
C LEU A 170 14.92 10.14 -3.13
N GLU A 171 13.89 10.48 -3.91
CA GLU A 171 13.64 9.84 -5.20
C GLU A 171 14.86 9.96 -6.13
N PRO A 172 15.13 8.94 -6.95
CA PRO A 172 16.27 8.93 -7.89
C PRO A 172 16.10 9.95 -9.02
#